data_a12fbbec0a031eaf0aad4976708bc754
#
_entry.id   a12fbbec0a031eaf0aad4976708bc754
#
_cell.length_a   1.000
_cell.length_b   1.000
_cell.length_c   1.000
_cell.angle_alpha   90.00
_cell.angle_beta   90.00
_cell.angle_gamma   90.00
#
_symmetry.space_group_name_H-M   'P 1'
#
loop_
_entity.id
_entity.type
_entity.pdbx_description
1 polymer ?
#
loop_
_entity_poly.entity_id
_entity_poly.type
_entity_poly.pdbx_seq_one_letter_code
_entity_poly.pdbx_strand_id
1 'polypeptide(L)'
;MGREIIETNNAPKAIGVYSQAVNIDKKITFTSGQIPIDIKTDELVSDDFIMQVNQTLKNIKGILSYRNCNLNNLIKLTIYLTDLDNFDKLNQVFLDFFGDCEYPARSVIEVSKLPKNSQIEIEAIFYEDN
;
A
#
# COMPACT_ATOMS: atom_id res chain seq x y z
N MET A 1 1.06 24.15 8.86
CA MET A 1 0.76 24.04 7.49
C MET A 1 1.95 23.46 6.73
N GLY A 2 1.66 22.84 5.70
CA GLY A 2 2.68 22.33 4.87
C GLY A 2 2.88 20.85 4.99
N ARG A 3 4.05 20.46 4.63
CA ARG A 3 4.39 19.08 4.33
C ARG A 3 5.05 18.41 5.53
N GLU A 4 4.55 17.24 5.88
CA GLU A 4 5.14 16.41 6.93
C GLU A 4 5.59 15.10 6.33
N ILE A 5 6.85 14.71 6.60
CA ILE A 5 7.38 13.42 6.20
C ILE A 5 6.91 12.38 7.21
N ILE A 6 6.37 11.27 6.71
CA ILE A 6 5.97 10.15 7.56
C ILE A 6 7.06 9.09 7.52
N GLU A 7 7.45 8.65 8.70
CA GLU A 7 8.40 7.55 8.87
C GLU A 7 7.89 6.68 10.01
N THR A 8 7.55 5.43 9.71
CA THR A 8 6.95 4.52 10.68
C THR A 8 7.59 3.13 10.62
N ASN A 9 7.64 2.47 11.77
CA ASN A 9 8.10 1.09 11.86
C ASN A 9 7.00 0.08 11.52
N ASN A 10 5.78 0.56 11.26
CA ASN A 10 4.66 -0.30 10.89
C ASN A 10 4.61 -0.61 9.39
N ALA A 11 5.56 -0.09 8.63
CA ALA A 11 5.71 -0.37 7.21
C ALA A 11 7.20 -0.53 6.92
N PRO A 12 7.57 -1.15 5.78
CA PRO A 12 8.98 -1.32 5.42
C PRO A 12 9.71 0.02 5.32
N LYS A 13 10.94 0.03 5.75
CA LYS A 13 11.81 1.20 5.56
C LYS A 13 11.98 1.49 4.08
N ALA A 14 12.14 2.77 3.75
CA ALA A 14 12.44 3.15 2.38
C ALA A 14 13.75 2.49 1.94
N ILE A 15 13.71 1.81 0.81
CA ILE A 15 14.87 1.11 0.24
C ILE A 15 15.62 1.97 -0.77
N GLY A 16 15.31 3.26 -0.85
CA GLY A 16 15.92 4.19 -1.77
C GLY A 16 15.79 5.61 -1.26
N VAL A 17 15.96 6.55 -2.17
CA VAL A 17 15.95 7.98 -1.85
C VAL A 17 14.53 8.52 -1.92
N TYR A 18 13.70 8.14 -0.97
CA TYR A 18 12.30 8.58 -0.92
C TYR A 18 11.75 8.45 0.50
N SER A 19 10.66 9.14 0.78
CA SER A 19 9.94 9.02 2.04
C SER A 19 8.87 7.93 1.92
N GLN A 20 8.56 7.26 3.03
CA GLN A 20 7.46 6.28 3.03
C GLN A 20 6.14 6.93 2.60
N ALA A 21 5.90 8.13 3.10
CA ALA A 21 4.69 8.89 2.78
C ALA A 21 4.90 10.36 3.13
N VAL A 22 4.06 11.21 2.56
CA VAL A 22 4.07 12.65 2.83
C VAL A 22 2.65 13.10 3.10
N ASN A 23 2.47 13.80 4.21
CA ASN A 23 1.17 14.37 4.60
C ASN A 23 1.16 15.86 4.30
N ILE A 24 0.01 16.37 3.85
CA ILE A 24 -0.20 17.78 3.56
C ILE A 24 -1.26 18.32 4.51
N ASP A 25 -0.87 19.31 5.30
CA ASP A 25 -1.75 20.09 6.19
C ASP A 25 -2.58 19.24 7.15
N LYS A 26 -2.08 18.08 7.54
CA LYS A 26 -2.79 17.09 8.38
C LYS A 26 -4.13 16.70 7.78
N LYS A 27 -4.23 16.72 6.46
CA LYS A 27 -5.46 16.41 5.74
C LYS A 27 -5.29 15.23 4.79
N ILE A 28 -4.31 15.28 3.92
CA ILE A 28 -4.15 14.27 2.87
C ILE A 28 -2.74 13.70 2.91
N THR A 29 -2.65 12.39 2.82
CA THR A 29 -1.37 11.67 2.76
C THR A 29 -1.22 10.96 1.42
N PHE A 30 -0.03 11.07 0.86
CA PHE A 30 0.38 10.36 -0.35
C PHE A 30 1.47 9.39 0.06
N THR A 31 1.28 8.09 -0.21
CA THR A 31 2.32 7.12 0.10
C THR A 31 3.22 6.89 -1.11
N SER A 32 4.46 6.52 -0.86
CA SER A 32 5.28 5.89 -1.88
C SER A 32 4.73 4.50 -2.17
N GLY A 33 5.11 3.93 -3.31
CA GLY A 33 4.70 2.58 -3.66
C GLY A 33 5.18 1.57 -2.63
N GLN A 34 4.28 0.71 -2.17
CA GLN A 34 4.56 -0.35 -1.22
C GLN A 34 4.63 -1.68 -1.97
N ILE A 35 5.70 -2.42 -1.75
CA ILE A 35 5.88 -3.78 -2.25
C ILE A 35 5.76 -4.75 -1.08
N PRO A 36 5.57 -6.06 -1.32
CA PRO A 36 5.23 -6.99 -0.24
C PRO A 36 6.41 -7.41 0.63
N ILE A 37 7.10 -6.44 1.21
CA ILE A 37 8.19 -6.71 2.13
C ILE A 37 7.64 -6.92 3.53
N ASP A 38 8.05 -8.02 4.17
CA ASP A 38 7.73 -8.31 5.56
C ASP A 38 8.61 -7.43 6.43
N ILE A 39 8.01 -6.61 7.29
CA ILE A 39 8.75 -5.68 8.15
C ILE A 39 9.64 -6.39 9.18
N LYS A 40 9.38 -7.66 9.47
CA LYS A 40 10.17 -8.43 10.43
C LYS A 40 11.44 -8.97 9.81
N THR A 41 11.40 -9.40 8.55
CA THR A 41 12.54 -10.02 7.86
C THR A 41 13.24 -9.05 6.92
N ASP A 42 12.59 -7.96 6.55
CA ASP A 42 13.08 -6.97 5.59
C ASP A 42 13.24 -7.57 4.17
N GLU A 43 12.51 -8.64 3.89
CA GLU A 43 12.54 -9.35 2.61
C GLU A 43 11.12 -9.59 2.11
N LEU A 44 10.99 -9.98 0.84
CA LEU A 44 9.69 -10.35 0.29
C LEU A 44 9.06 -11.44 1.14
N VAL A 45 7.77 -11.28 1.42
CA VAL A 45 7.04 -12.19 2.30
C VAL A 45 7.01 -13.62 1.75
N SER A 46 6.90 -13.77 0.43
CA SER A 46 6.74 -15.07 -0.25
C SER A 46 6.72 -14.84 -1.75
N ASP A 47 6.84 -15.91 -2.51
CA ASP A 47 6.63 -15.88 -3.97
C ASP A 47 5.16 -16.04 -4.34
N ASP A 48 4.30 -16.35 -3.37
CA ASP A 48 2.88 -16.54 -3.60
C ASP A 48 2.18 -15.19 -3.79
N PHE A 49 1.44 -15.04 -4.88
CA PHE A 49 0.78 -13.78 -5.22
C PHE A 49 -0.19 -13.31 -4.13
N ILE A 50 -1.02 -14.22 -3.63
CA ILE A 50 -2.03 -13.86 -2.61
C ILE A 50 -1.36 -13.38 -1.34
N MET A 51 -0.28 -14.04 -0.91
CA MET A 51 0.49 -13.59 0.25
C MET A 51 1.13 -12.23 0.00
N GLN A 52 1.59 -11.98 -1.22
CA GLN A 52 2.17 -10.68 -1.57
C GLN A 52 1.13 -9.57 -1.51
N VAL A 53 -0.08 -9.81 -2.02
CA VAL A 53 -1.15 -8.80 -1.95
C VAL A 53 -1.49 -8.48 -0.50
N ASN A 54 -1.68 -9.50 0.32
CA ASN A 54 -1.99 -9.31 1.75
C ASN A 54 -0.91 -8.51 2.46
N GLN A 55 0.36 -8.83 2.21
CA GLN A 55 1.47 -8.11 2.85
C GLN A 55 1.52 -6.66 2.40
N THR A 56 1.32 -6.41 1.10
CA THR A 56 1.34 -5.05 0.57
C THR A 56 0.22 -4.20 1.20
N LEU A 57 -0.97 -4.76 1.32
CA LEU A 57 -2.09 -4.07 1.98
C LEU A 57 -1.82 -3.85 3.47
N LYS A 58 -1.18 -4.81 4.14
CA LYS A 58 -0.75 -4.61 5.53
C LYS A 58 0.23 -3.45 5.66
N ASN A 59 1.14 -3.31 4.72
CA ASN A 59 2.11 -2.22 4.73
C ASN A 59 1.42 -0.87 4.54
N ILE A 60 0.45 -0.79 3.65
CA ILE A 60 -0.39 0.42 3.49
C ILE A 60 -1.12 0.71 4.81
N LYS A 61 -1.69 -0.33 5.42
CA LYS A 61 -2.41 -0.18 6.70
C LYS A 61 -1.50 0.32 7.80
N GLY A 62 -0.24 -0.09 7.80
CA GLY A 62 0.76 0.41 8.74
C GLY A 62 1.00 1.90 8.60
N ILE A 63 1.01 2.42 7.38
CA ILE A 63 1.16 3.86 7.15
C ILE A 63 -0.10 4.60 7.58
N LEU A 64 -1.29 4.06 7.27
CA LEU A 64 -2.56 4.63 7.74
C LEU A 64 -2.55 4.79 9.26
N SER A 65 -2.10 3.76 9.98
CA SER A 65 -2.12 3.79 11.45
C SER A 65 -1.20 4.85 12.04
N TYR A 66 -0.16 5.26 11.34
CA TYR A 66 0.70 6.35 11.78
C TYR A 66 -0.10 7.64 11.99
N ARG A 67 -1.13 7.85 11.17
CA ARG A 67 -2.00 9.03 11.26
C ARG A 67 -3.33 8.71 11.96
N ASN A 68 -3.41 7.58 12.67
CA ASN A 68 -4.65 7.12 13.32
C ASN A 68 -5.80 6.95 12.35
N CYS A 69 -5.49 6.56 11.12
CA CYS A 69 -6.47 6.31 10.06
C CYS A 69 -6.67 4.81 9.87
N ASN A 70 -7.75 4.45 9.19
CA ASN A 70 -8.06 3.06 8.85
C ASN A 70 -8.45 2.95 7.38
N LEU A 71 -8.89 1.78 6.95
CA LEU A 71 -9.21 1.53 5.53
C LEU A 71 -10.28 2.47 4.98
N ASN A 72 -11.20 2.94 5.81
CA ASN A 72 -12.25 3.87 5.37
C ASN A 72 -11.71 5.27 5.05
N ASN A 73 -10.47 5.55 5.41
CA ASN A 73 -9.84 6.82 5.07
C ASN A 73 -9.17 6.79 3.70
N LEU A 74 -9.05 5.61 3.06
CA LEU A 74 -8.45 5.51 1.74
C LEU A 74 -9.31 6.20 0.68
N ILE A 75 -8.67 7.02 -0.15
CA ILE A 75 -9.32 7.70 -1.27
C ILE A 75 -9.06 6.94 -2.56
N LYS A 76 -7.79 6.62 -2.80
CA LYS A 76 -7.37 6.04 -4.09
C LYS A 76 -6.20 5.10 -3.88
N LEU A 77 -6.28 3.96 -4.56
CA LEU A 77 -5.15 3.04 -4.71
C LEU A 77 -4.76 2.96 -6.18
N THR A 78 -3.46 3.03 -6.45
CA THR A 78 -2.93 2.67 -7.76
C THR A 78 -2.15 1.39 -7.58
N ILE A 79 -2.52 0.37 -8.33
CA ILE A 79 -2.00 -0.99 -8.18
C ILE A 79 -1.28 -1.41 -9.46
N TYR A 80 -0.03 -1.81 -9.30
CA TYR A 80 0.81 -2.26 -10.40
C TYR A 80 1.02 -3.76 -10.25
N LEU A 81 0.71 -4.53 -11.29
CA LEU A 81 0.91 -5.97 -11.32
C LEU A 81 1.90 -6.33 -12.43
N THR A 82 2.71 -7.35 -12.22
CA THR A 82 3.57 -7.86 -13.30
C THR A 82 2.82 -8.84 -14.20
N ASP A 83 1.64 -9.29 -13.77
CA ASP A 83 0.80 -10.20 -14.56
C ASP A 83 -0.67 -9.91 -14.29
N LEU A 84 -1.34 -9.28 -15.26
CA LEU A 84 -2.73 -8.88 -15.11
C LEU A 84 -3.70 -10.07 -15.07
N ASP A 85 -3.23 -11.28 -15.43
CA ASP A 85 -4.03 -12.50 -15.27
C ASP A 85 -4.32 -12.80 -13.80
N ASN A 86 -3.61 -12.17 -12.87
CA ASN A 86 -3.87 -12.27 -11.44
C ASN A 86 -4.99 -11.35 -10.94
N PHE A 87 -5.69 -10.68 -11.86
CA PHE A 87 -6.74 -9.70 -11.50
C PHE A 87 -7.83 -10.29 -10.61
N ASP A 88 -8.28 -11.50 -10.92
CA ASP A 88 -9.33 -12.15 -10.11
C ASP A 88 -8.84 -12.50 -8.72
N LYS A 89 -7.59 -12.94 -8.59
CA LYS A 89 -6.99 -13.22 -7.28
C LYS A 89 -6.86 -11.94 -6.46
N LEU A 90 -6.49 -10.85 -7.11
CA LEU A 90 -6.42 -9.53 -6.46
C LEU A 90 -7.77 -9.16 -5.87
N ASN A 91 -8.83 -9.30 -6.66
CA ASN A 91 -10.18 -8.98 -6.21
C ASN A 91 -10.62 -9.85 -5.04
N GLN A 92 -10.25 -11.13 -5.06
CA GLN A 92 -10.59 -12.03 -3.96
C GLN A 92 -9.95 -11.58 -2.65
N VAL A 93 -8.67 -11.18 -2.70
CA VAL A 93 -7.98 -10.66 -1.51
C VAL A 93 -8.63 -9.37 -1.03
N PHE A 94 -9.02 -8.49 -1.95
CA PHE A 94 -9.68 -7.24 -1.59
C PHE A 94 -11.01 -7.49 -0.87
N LEU A 95 -11.80 -8.44 -1.36
CA LEU A 95 -13.06 -8.82 -0.68
C LEU A 95 -12.80 -9.21 0.78
N ASP A 96 -11.82 -10.06 0.99
CA ASP A 96 -11.50 -10.57 2.33
C ASP A 96 -10.88 -9.49 3.21
N PHE A 97 -9.97 -8.71 2.64
CA PHE A 97 -9.21 -7.72 3.42
C PHE A 97 -10.07 -6.52 3.85
N PHE A 98 -10.89 -6.00 2.94
CA PHE A 98 -11.73 -4.84 3.23
C PHE A 98 -12.97 -5.19 4.04
N GLY A 99 -13.48 -6.42 3.90
CA GLY A 99 -14.66 -6.84 4.66
C GLY A 99 -15.82 -5.88 4.45
N ASP A 100 -16.29 -5.26 5.54
CA ASP A 100 -17.41 -4.32 5.50
C ASP A 100 -16.98 -2.88 5.20
N CYS A 101 -15.69 -2.62 5.05
CA CYS A 101 -15.21 -1.28 4.72
C CYS A 101 -15.56 -0.94 3.28
N GLU A 102 -15.82 0.34 3.03
CA GLU A 102 -16.05 0.81 1.66
C GLU A 102 -14.75 0.77 0.86
N TYR A 103 -14.88 0.46 -0.43
CA TYR A 103 -13.71 0.39 -1.30
C TYR A 103 -13.28 1.79 -1.73
N PRO A 104 -11.96 2.07 -1.77
CA PRO A 104 -11.47 3.29 -2.39
C PRO A 104 -11.58 3.19 -3.90
N ALA A 105 -11.43 4.33 -4.58
CA ALA A 105 -11.20 4.31 -6.02
C ALA A 105 -9.88 3.58 -6.29
N ARG A 106 -9.74 2.91 -7.44
CA ARG A 106 -8.47 2.26 -7.78
C ARG A 106 -8.26 2.16 -9.28
N SER A 107 -6.99 2.05 -9.66
CA SER A 107 -6.58 1.67 -11.00
C SER A 107 -5.65 0.45 -10.87
N VAL A 108 -5.74 -0.48 -11.80
CA VAL A 108 -4.88 -1.66 -11.84
C VAL A 108 -4.21 -1.71 -13.21
N ILE A 109 -2.89 -1.76 -13.22
CA ILE A 109 -2.08 -1.66 -14.44
C ILE A 109 -1.04 -2.76 -14.46
N GLU A 110 -0.79 -3.36 -15.62
CA GLU A 110 0.32 -4.28 -15.78
C GLU A 110 1.59 -3.51 -16.11
N VAL A 111 2.70 -3.90 -15.47
CA VAL A 111 4.03 -3.35 -15.70
C VAL A 111 5.01 -4.48 -15.97
N SER A 112 6.13 -4.16 -16.61
CA SER A 112 7.14 -5.18 -16.96
C SER A 112 7.83 -5.77 -15.74
N LYS A 113 8.18 -4.93 -14.77
CA LYS A 113 8.93 -5.34 -13.56
C LYS A 113 8.63 -4.41 -12.42
N LEU A 114 8.80 -4.94 -11.21
CA LEU A 114 8.69 -4.18 -9.98
C LEU A 114 9.93 -4.41 -9.11
N PRO A 115 10.23 -3.51 -8.18
CA PRO A 115 11.41 -3.66 -7.32
C PRO A 115 11.39 -5.01 -6.60
N LYS A 116 12.58 -5.59 -6.41
CA LYS A 116 12.78 -6.86 -5.70
C LYS A 116 12.05 -8.04 -6.34
N ASN A 117 11.74 -7.95 -7.64
CA ASN A 117 10.95 -8.98 -8.34
C ASN A 117 9.59 -9.25 -7.70
N SER A 118 9.01 -8.24 -7.05
CA SER A 118 7.67 -8.37 -6.51
C SER A 118 6.65 -8.46 -7.64
N GLN A 119 5.50 -9.07 -7.36
CA GLN A 119 4.43 -9.23 -8.34
C GLN A 119 3.39 -8.13 -8.23
N ILE A 120 3.46 -7.32 -7.19
CA ILE A 120 2.50 -6.25 -6.92
C ILE A 120 3.20 -5.09 -6.23
N GLU A 121 2.72 -3.90 -6.55
CA GLU A 121 3.07 -2.67 -5.85
C GLU A 121 1.82 -1.82 -5.74
N ILE A 122 1.59 -1.20 -4.58
CA ILE A 122 0.42 -0.35 -4.36
C ILE A 122 0.87 0.98 -3.79
N GLU A 123 0.39 2.07 -4.36
CA GLU A 123 0.50 3.38 -3.75
C GLU A 123 -0.89 3.88 -3.37
N ALA A 124 -0.98 4.72 -2.35
CA ALA A 124 -2.26 5.11 -1.78
C ALA A 124 -2.32 6.61 -1.52
N ILE A 125 -3.55 7.12 -1.58
CA ILE A 125 -3.89 8.46 -1.13
C ILE A 125 -4.98 8.29 -0.08
N PHE A 126 -4.80 8.89 1.10
CA PHE A 126 -5.83 8.84 2.13
C PHE A 126 -6.00 10.19 2.81
N TYR A 127 -7.10 10.35 3.53
CA TYR A 127 -7.42 11.62 4.16
C TYR A 127 -7.78 11.42 5.62
N GLU A 128 -7.68 12.52 6.38
CA GLU A 128 -8.01 12.52 7.80
C GLU A 128 -9.30 13.30 8.04
N ASP A 129 -10.14 12.73 8.91
CA ASP A 129 -11.37 13.36 9.37
C ASP A 129 -11.06 14.18 10.61
N ASN A 130 -10.78 15.41 10.46
CA ASN A 130 -10.52 16.28 11.62
C ASN A 130 -11.65 17.22 11.88
#